data_b5ea28e26b0597d581aa53791c710fb8
#
_entry.id   b5ea28e26b0597d581aa53791c710fb8
#
_cell.length_a   1.000
_cell.length_b   1.000
_cell.length_c   1.000
_cell.angle_alpha   90.00
_cell.angle_beta   90.00
_cell.angle_gamma   90.00
#
_symmetry.space_group_name_H-M   'P 1'
#
loop_
_entity.id
_entity.type
_entity.pdbx_description
1 polymer ?
#
loop_
_entity_poly.entity_id
_entity_poly.type
_entity_poly.pdbx_seq_one_letter_code
_entity_poly.pdbx_strand_id
1 'polypeptide(L)'
;MTMFFPLPARRAGAFATLMLAAALAAGCSTPNKIAVSVYQNEHFKPDETFSRQFEADAPTTCEASRLALLSQGYVVTSATPELVVGNKHFQPDGDIHVQITFTVTCAPDPFDKTSTTAFVNAVQDRYALKKASSSASVGLPVGSLSIPLSASDDSLVKVGSMTIPAGSFYDRFFALVQRYVRSRVCGGEERCAATEAAAVEAARIEAAKAAAAAAAATP
;
A
#
# COMPACT_ATOMS: atom_id res chain seq x y z
N MET A 1 -12.02 -2.81 80.49
CA MET A 1 -13.49 -2.77 80.47
C MET A 1 -13.93 -2.18 79.17
N THR A 2 -13.99 -2.99 78.09
CA THR A 2 -14.27 -2.61 76.71
C THR A 2 -15.75 -2.84 76.43
N MET A 3 -16.54 -1.76 76.27
CA MET A 3 -17.97 -1.82 75.91
C MET A 3 -18.08 -2.12 74.44
N PHE A 4 -18.55 -3.31 74.07
CA PHE A 4 -19.02 -3.65 72.73
C PHE A 4 -20.50 -3.18 72.58
N PHE A 5 -20.73 -2.19 71.67
CA PHE A 5 -22.05 -1.84 71.26
C PHE A 5 -22.43 -2.69 70.01
N PRO A 6 -23.54 -3.47 70.05
CA PRO A 6 -23.99 -4.18 68.86
C PRO A 6 -24.75 -3.21 67.94
N LEU A 7 -24.28 -3.05 66.70
CA LEU A 7 -25.00 -2.34 65.63
C LEU A 7 -26.23 -3.16 65.22
N PRO A 8 -27.40 -2.50 65.05
CA PRO A 8 -28.64 -3.16 64.67
C PRO A 8 -28.56 -3.73 63.25
N ALA A 9 -28.82 -5.03 63.12
CA ALA A 9 -28.70 -5.86 61.92
C ALA A 9 -29.51 -5.34 60.69
N ARG A 10 -30.45 -4.41 60.87
CA ARG A 10 -31.25 -3.79 59.81
C ARG A 10 -30.48 -2.78 58.93
N ARG A 11 -29.40 -2.19 59.43
CA ARG A 11 -28.61 -1.21 58.67
C ARG A 11 -27.55 -1.86 57.77
N ALA A 12 -27.12 -3.06 58.07
CA ALA A 12 -26.13 -3.80 57.26
C ALA A 12 -26.69 -4.24 55.90
N GLY A 13 -27.97 -4.59 55.82
CA GLY A 13 -28.65 -4.96 54.57
C GLY A 13 -28.78 -3.80 53.58
N ALA A 14 -29.07 -2.59 54.07
CA ALA A 14 -29.22 -1.40 53.22
C ALA A 14 -27.92 -0.95 52.58
N PHE A 15 -26.79 -1.10 53.27
CA PHE A 15 -25.46 -0.79 52.70
C PHE A 15 -25.01 -1.83 51.67
N ALA A 16 -25.32 -3.11 51.88
CA ALA A 16 -24.98 -4.16 50.94
C ALA A 16 -25.74 -4.03 49.60
N THR A 17 -27.03 -3.66 49.65
CA THR A 17 -27.83 -3.42 48.41
C THR A 17 -27.42 -2.16 47.69
N LEU A 18 -27.01 -1.10 48.40
CA LEU A 18 -26.50 0.13 47.78
C LEU A 18 -25.16 -0.07 47.07
N MET A 19 -24.25 -0.85 47.65
CA MET A 19 -22.96 -1.20 47.06
C MET A 19 -23.12 -2.12 45.82
N LEU A 20 -24.07 -3.04 45.85
CA LEU A 20 -24.36 -3.92 44.71
C LEU A 20 -24.99 -3.13 43.54
N ALA A 21 -25.83 -2.15 43.81
CA ALA A 21 -26.40 -1.27 42.79
C ALA A 21 -25.37 -0.34 42.19
N ALA A 22 -24.42 0.17 42.96
CA ALA A 22 -23.30 0.99 42.47
C ALA A 22 -22.32 0.19 41.59
N ALA A 23 -22.08 -1.08 41.89
CA ALA A 23 -21.21 -1.96 41.07
C ALA A 23 -21.84 -2.29 39.70
N LEU A 24 -23.16 -2.35 39.58
CA LEU A 24 -23.87 -2.59 38.32
C LEU A 24 -23.93 -1.33 37.43
N ALA A 25 -23.79 -0.12 37.98
CA ALA A 25 -23.77 1.13 37.22
C ALA A 25 -22.39 1.46 36.60
N ALA A 26 -21.29 0.83 37.06
CA ALA A 26 -19.93 1.06 36.55
C ALA A 26 -19.57 0.29 35.25
N GLY A 27 -20.52 -0.51 34.71
CA GLY A 27 -20.22 -1.49 33.64
C GLY A 27 -20.38 -1.03 32.21
N CYS A 28 -20.69 0.22 31.88
CA CYS A 28 -20.90 0.67 30.50
C CYS A 28 -20.02 1.89 30.12
N SER A 29 -18.73 1.80 30.26
CA SER A 29 -17.83 2.66 29.48
C SER A 29 -17.55 1.98 28.15
N THR A 30 -18.40 2.21 27.13
CA THR A 30 -18.05 1.92 25.75
C THR A 30 -16.78 2.74 25.42
N PRO A 31 -15.69 2.10 24.94
CA PRO A 31 -14.54 2.85 24.47
C PRO A 31 -15.03 3.74 23.32
N ASN A 32 -15.06 5.04 23.57
CA ASN A 32 -15.35 6.03 22.55
C ASN A 32 -14.24 5.89 21.50
N LYS A 33 -14.52 5.21 20.38
CA LYS A 33 -13.62 5.17 19.22
C LYS A 33 -13.53 6.61 18.75
N ILE A 34 -12.49 7.30 19.17
CA ILE A 34 -12.13 8.61 18.63
C ILE A 34 -11.97 8.37 17.14
N ALA A 35 -12.91 8.91 16.36
CA ALA A 35 -12.76 8.93 14.91
C ALA A 35 -11.57 9.86 14.61
N VAL A 36 -10.39 9.26 14.50
CA VAL A 36 -9.20 9.97 14.06
C VAL A 36 -9.47 10.42 12.63
N SER A 37 -9.61 11.72 12.43
CA SER A 37 -9.76 12.28 11.10
C SER A 37 -8.43 12.08 10.37
N VAL A 38 -8.40 11.10 9.45
CA VAL A 38 -7.21 10.63 8.74
C VAL A 38 -6.50 11.80 8.03
N TYR A 39 -7.28 12.74 7.48
CA TYR A 39 -6.74 13.91 6.76
C TYR A 39 -5.97 14.89 7.68
N GLN A 40 -6.21 14.91 8.99
CA GLN A 40 -5.45 15.77 9.93
C GLN A 40 -4.04 15.26 10.18
N ASN A 41 -3.78 13.98 9.88
CA ASN A 41 -2.47 13.35 10.01
C ASN A 41 -1.78 13.18 8.64
N GLU A 42 -2.36 13.74 7.58
CA GLU A 42 -1.70 13.77 6.27
C GLU A 42 -0.58 14.80 6.27
N HIS A 43 0.65 14.33 6.14
CA HIS A 43 1.84 15.16 6.12
C HIS A 43 2.46 15.08 4.73
N PHE A 44 2.35 16.17 3.96
CA PHE A 44 2.97 16.28 2.63
C PHE A 44 4.48 16.51 2.78
N LYS A 45 5.22 15.42 3.06
CA LYS A 45 6.66 15.48 3.23
C LYS A 45 7.38 15.36 1.89
N PRO A 46 8.38 16.18 1.60
CA PRO A 46 9.09 16.17 0.33
C PRO A 46 9.98 14.93 0.12
N ASP A 47 10.36 14.24 1.19
CA ASP A 47 11.17 13.03 1.18
C ASP A 47 10.36 11.73 1.01
N GLU A 48 9.05 11.77 1.27
CA GLU A 48 8.13 10.64 1.09
C GLU A 48 7.38 10.77 -0.24
N THR A 49 8.09 10.65 -1.36
CA THR A 49 7.49 10.82 -2.68
C THR A 49 7.19 9.48 -3.36
N PHE A 50 6.05 9.45 -4.06
CA PHE A 50 5.62 8.34 -4.91
C PHE A 50 6.03 8.57 -6.37
N SER A 51 7.13 9.27 -6.61
CA SER A 51 7.56 9.69 -7.94
C SER A 51 9.07 9.58 -8.12
N ARG A 52 9.49 9.39 -9.36
CA ARG A 52 10.91 9.40 -9.77
C ARG A 52 11.03 9.93 -11.19
N GLN A 53 12.08 10.72 -11.42
CA GLN A 53 12.43 11.22 -12.74
C GLN A 53 13.31 10.22 -13.51
N PHE A 54 13.05 10.09 -14.79
CA PHE A 54 13.77 9.23 -15.72
C PHE A 54 14.25 10.03 -16.94
N GLU A 55 15.45 9.74 -17.43
CA GLU A 55 16.03 10.33 -18.64
C GLU A 55 15.51 9.57 -19.87
N ALA A 56 14.23 9.69 -20.12
CA ALA A 56 13.52 9.12 -21.27
C ALA A 56 12.18 9.86 -21.45
N ASP A 57 11.62 9.82 -22.64
CA ASP A 57 10.30 10.35 -22.92
C ASP A 57 9.17 9.57 -22.22
N ALA A 58 7.99 10.17 -22.15
CA ALA A 58 6.85 9.57 -21.45
C ALA A 58 6.44 8.20 -22.03
N PRO A 59 6.33 8.02 -23.35
CA PRO A 59 6.02 6.72 -23.93
C PRO A 59 7.06 5.63 -23.57
N THR A 60 8.35 5.94 -23.60
CA THR A 60 9.43 5.02 -23.24
C THR A 60 9.40 4.66 -21.75
N THR A 61 9.18 5.65 -20.89
CA THR A 61 9.10 5.47 -19.43
C THR A 61 7.86 4.65 -19.05
N CYS A 62 6.71 4.91 -19.67
CA CYS A 62 5.50 4.12 -19.43
C CYS A 62 5.64 2.69 -19.97
N GLU A 63 6.24 2.51 -21.13
CA GLU A 63 6.50 1.16 -21.66
C GLU A 63 7.49 0.39 -20.78
N ALA A 64 8.53 1.03 -20.26
CA ALA A 64 9.45 0.43 -19.29
C ALA A 64 8.71 0.03 -17.99
N SER A 65 7.79 0.87 -17.52
CA SER A 65 6.93 0.58 -16.36
C SER A 65 6.00 -0.60 -16.60
N ARG A 66 5.43 -0.70 -17.81
CA ARG A 66 4.61 -1.85 -18.24
C ARG A 66 5.43 -3.14 -18.21
N LEU A 67 6.63 -3.12 -18.76
CA LEU A 67 7.52 -4.27 -18.75
C LEU A 67 7.96 -4.66 -17.34
N ALA A 68 8.22 -3.67 -16.47
CA ALA A 68 8.51 -3.88 -15.06
C ALA A 68 7.37 -4.63 -14.36
N LEU A 69 6.12 -4.18 -14.53
CA LEU A 69 4.95 -4.85 -13.97
C LEU A 69 4.77 -6.28 -14.50
N LEU A 70 4.87 -6.47 -15.82
CA LEU A 70 4.77 -7.79 -16.45
C LEU A 70 5.84 -8.75 -15.92
N SER A 71 7.09 -8.29 -15.75
CA SER A 71 8.19 -9.11 -15.24
C SER A 71 7.97 -9.60 -13.81
N GLN A 72 7.13 -8.90 -13.04
CA GLN A 72 6.77 -9.26 -11.67
C GLN A 72 5.43 -10.03 -11.59
N GLY A 73 4.86 -10.42 -12.74
CA GLY A 73 3.62 -11.20 -12.81
C GLY A 73 2.35 -10.38 -12.55
N TYR A 74 2.40 -9.07 -12.80
CA TYR A 74 1.18 -8.26 -12.83
C TYR A 74 0.46 -8.44 -14.16
N VAL A 75 -0.87 -8.47 -14.12
CA VAL A 75 -1.73 -8.41 -15.29
C VAL A 75 -1.96 -6.95 -15.63
N VAL A 76 -1.47 -6.50 -16.78
CA VAL A 76 -1.68 -5.13 -17.24
C VAL A 76 -3.09 -5.00 -17.83
N THR A 77 -3.89 -4.12 -17.24
CA THR A 77 -5.30 -3.88 -17.62
C THR A 77 -5.48 -2.65 -18.50
N SER A 78 -4.53 -1.70 -18.44
CA SER A 78 -4.49 -0.52 -19.30
C SER A 78 -3.04 -0.13 -19.55
N ALA A 79 -2.72 0.22 -20.80
CA ALA A 79 -1.41 0.75 -21.16
C ALA A 79 -1.57 1.79 -22.28
N THR A 80 -1.23 3.02 -21.95
CA THR A 80 -1.16 4.15 -22.87
C THR A 80 0.22 4.80 -22.77
N PRO A 81 0.59 5.72 -23.68
CA PRO A 81 1.87 6.43 -23.58
C PRO A 81 2.10 7.19 -22.27
N GLU A 82 1.04 7.53 -21.55
CA GLU A 82 1.08 8.37 -20.33
C GLU A 82 0.58 7.63 -19.07
N LEU A 83 -0.07 6.47 -19.22
CA LEU A 83 -0.67 5.75 -18.09
C LEU A 83 -0.53 4.24 -18.25
N VAL A 84 -0.11 3.59 -17.19
CA VAL A 84 -0.11 2.12 -17.09
C VAL A 84 -0.84 1.71 -15.82
N VAL A 85 -1.79 0.78 -15.96
CA VAL A 85 -2.50 0.16 -14.84
C VAL A 85 -2.31 -1.34 -14.88
N GLY A 86 -1.92 -1.92 -13.76
CA GLY A 86 -1.77 -3.38 -13.62
C GLY A 86 -2.17 -3.84 -12.24
N ASN A 87 -2.65 -5.09 -12.15
CA ASN A 87 -3.02 -5.69 -10.88
C ASN A 87 -2.40 -7.08 -10.71
N LYS A 88 -2.26 -7.50 -9.46
CA LYS A 88 -1.81 -8.83 -9.09
C LYS A 88 -2.57 -9.32 -7.88
N HIS A 89 -3.00 -10.57 -7.91
CA HIS A 89 -3.76 -11.20 -6.86
C HIS A 89 -2.86 -12.10 -6.00
N PHE A 90 -3.14 -12.09 -4.70
CA PHE A 90 -2.46 -12.90 -3.71
C PHE A 90 -3.49 -13.56 -2.81
N GLN A 91 -3.20 -14.75 -2.35
CA GLN A 91 -4.01 -15.45 -1.36
C GLN A 91 -3.10 -15.88 -0.20
N PRO A 92 -2.86 -14.97 0.76
CA PRO A 92 -1.97 -15.26 1.89
C PRO A 92 -2.56 -16.28 2.86
N ASP A 93 -3.88 -16.42 2.89
CA ASP A 93 -4.63 -17.34 3.74
C ASP A 93 -5.91 -17.78 3.01
N GLY A 94 -6.47 -18.94 3.39
CA GLY A 94 -7.58 -19.57 2.68
C GLY A 94 -8.80 -18.68 2.42
N ASP A 95 -9.18 -17.88 3.40
CA ASP A 95 -10.36 -17.01 3.35
C ASP A 95 -10.04 -15.53 3.02
N ILE A 96 -8.75 -15.20 2.86
CA ILE A 96 -8.29 -13.83 2.62
C ILE A 96 -7.65 -13.72 1.24
N HIS A 97 -8.23 -12.87 0.41
CA HIS A 97 -7.69 -12.51 -0.90
C HIS A 97 -7.21 -11.06 -0.88
N VAL A 98 -6.05 -10.83 -1.46
CA VAL A 98 -5.44 -9.51 -1.55
C VAL A 98 -5.18 -9.20 -3.02
N GLN A 99 -5.54 -8.00 -3.45
CA GLN A 99 -5.22 -7.47 -4.77
C GLN A 99 -4.35 -6.23 -4.60
N ILE A 100 -3.24 -6.17 -5.31
CA ILE A 100 -2.45 -4.94 -5.43
C ILE A 100 -2.67 -4.38 -6.83
N THR A 101 -3.13 -3.14 -6.89
CA THR A 101 -3.33 -2.40 -8.15
C THR A 101 -2.29 -1.29 -8.21
N PHE A 102 -1.45 -1.33 -9.25
CA PHE A 102 -0.52 -0.27 -9.61
C PHE A 102 -1.16 0.67 -10.63
N THR A 103 -0.98 1.96 -10.41
CA THR A 103 -1.25 3.02 -11.39
C THR A 103 0.03 3.84 -11.56
N VAL A 104 0.58 3.85 -12.76
CA VAL A 104 1.79 4.61 -13.13
C VAL A 104 1.37 5.67 -14.11
N THR A 105 1.60 6.94 -13.77
CA THR A 105 1.39 8.10 -14.65
C THR A 105 2.74 8.67 -15.06
N CYS A 106 3.02 8.75 -16.34
CA CYS A 106 4.25 9.28 -16.90
C CYS A 106 4.01 10.72 -17.37
N ALA A 107 4.41 11.69 -16.57
CA ALA A 107 4.28 13.11 -16.88
C ALA A 107 5.58 13.60 -17.55
N PRO A 108 5.53 14.05 -18.83
CA PRO A 108 6.70 14.60 -19.49
C PRO A 108 7.11 15.92 -18.84
N ASP A 109 8.42 16.18 -18.79
CA ASP A 109 8.90 17.48 -18.34
C ASP A 109 8.52 18.54 -19.39
N PRO A 110 7.90 19.66 -18.99
CA PRO A 110 7.47 20.70 -19.94
C PRO A 110 8.65 21.42 -20.64
N PHE A 111 9.83 21.39 -20.03
CA PHE A 111 11.03 22.07 -20.54
C PHE A 111 12.01 21.10 -21.22
N ASP A 112 11.98 19.83 -20.86
CA ASP A 112 12.85 18.80 -21.41
C ASP A 112 12.05 17.57 -21.83
N LYS A 113 11.78 17.46 -23.12
CA LYS A 113 11.03 16.32 -23.70
C LYS A 113 11.74 14.97 -23.57
N THR A 114 13.03 14.97 -23.23
CA THR A 114 13.83 13.76 -22.99
C THR A 114 13.76 13.29 -21.54
N SER A 115 13.03 14.01 -20.69
CA SER A 115 12.88 13.72 -19.28
C SER A 115 11.40 13.54 -18.91
N THR A 116 11.12 12.59 -18.02
CA THR A 116 9.77 12.23 -17.57
C THR A 116 9.77 11.93 -16.09
N THR A 117 8.79 12.48 -15.38
CA THR A 117 8.52 12.07 -13.99
C THR A 117 7.43 11.01 -13.99
N ALA A 118 7.75 9.82 -13.50
CA ALA A 118 6.78 8.76 -13.25
C ALA A 118 6.22 8.89 -11.83
N PHE A 119 4.90 9.10 -11.74
CA PHE A 119 4.14 9.06 -10.49
C PHE A 119 3.51 7.69 -10.34
N VAL A 120 3.69 7.06 -9.18
CA VAL A 120 3.23 5.70 -8.95
C VAL A 120 2.34 5.65 -7.72
N ASN A 121 1.17 5.06 -7.87
CA ASN A 121 0.28 4.74 -6.76
C ASN A 121 0.03 3.23 -6.75
N ALA A 122 0.26 2.57 -5.61
CA ALA A 122 -0.06 1.17 -5.41
C ALA A 122 -1.08 1.04 -4.27
N VAL A 123 -2.25 0.52 -4.61
CA VAL A 123 -3.35 0.29 -3.67
C VAL A 123 -3.48 -1.19 -3.41
N GLN A 124 -3.51 -1.55 -2.13
CA GLN A 124 -3.79 -2.90 -1.65
C GLN A 124 -5.24 -3.00 -1.21
N ASP A 125 -6.01 -3.82 -1.91
CA ASP A 125 -7.37 -4.17 -1.59
C ASP A 125 -7.41 -5.55 -0.93
N ARG A 126 -8.17 -5.65 0.17
CA ARG A 126 -8.38 -6.90 0.89
C ARG A 126 -9.83 -7.34 0.74
N TYR A 127 -10.02 -8.60 0.36
CA TYR A 127 -11.32 -9.23 0.22
C TYR A 127 -11.40 -10.39 1.21
N ALA A 128 -12.58 -10.58 1.81
CA ALA A 128 -12.89 -11.73 2.64
C ALA A 128 -14.08 -12.49 2.06
N LEU A 129 -14.08 -13.82 2.25
CA LEU A 129 -15.19 -14.66 1.87
C LEU A 129 -16.34 -14.42 2.85
N LYS A 130 -17.50 -13.96 2.34
CA LYS A 130 -18.72 -13.84 3.13
C LYS A 130 -19.59 -15.06 2.85
N LYS A 131 -19.71 -15.92 3.86
CA LYS A 131 -20.65 -17.04 3.82
C LYS A 131 -22.05 -16.51 4.07
N ALA A 132 -22.90 -16.56 3.07
CA ALA A 132 -24.32 -16.26 3.24
C ALA A 132 -25.00 -17.48 3.84
N SER A 133 -25.40 -17.39 5.11
CA SER A 133 -26.29 -18.39 5.71
C SER A 133 -27.74 -18.07 5.31
N SER A 134 -28.25 -18.71 4.28
CA SER A 134 -29.67 -18.69 3.97
C SER A 134 -30.41 -19.72 4.83
N SER A 135 -31.21 -19.26 5.78
CA SER A 135 -32.16 -20.09 6.53
C SER A 135 -33.56 -19.85 5.99
N ALA A 136 -34.22 -20.87 5.47
CA ALA A 136 -35.64 -20.81 5.17
C ALA A 136 -36.42 -21.31 6.38
N SER A 137 -37.31 -20.46 6.95
CA SER A 137 -38.22 -20.86 7.98
C SER A 137 -39.60 -21.19 7.39
N VAL A 138 -40.03 -22.42 7.57
CA VAL A 138 -41.39 -22.85 7.21
C VAL A 138 -42.23 -22.81 8.46
N GLY A 139 -43.23 -21.88 8.50
CA GLY A 139 -44.20 -21.80 9.55
C GLY A 139 -45.25 -22.89 9.43
N LEU A 140 -45.36 -23.77 10.42
CA LEU A 140 -46.46 -24.74 10.55
C LEU A 140 -47.42 -24.26 11.66
N PRO A 141 -48.69 -24.62 11.61
CA PRO A 141 -49.69 -24.15 12.62
C PRO A 141 -49.38 -24.59 14.06
N VAL A 142 -48.40 -25.45 14.30
CA VAL A 142 -47.95 -25.95 15.61
C VAL A 142 -46.48 -25.63 15.94
N GLY A 143 -45.76 -24.80 15.13
CA GLY A 143 -44.37 -24.43 15.39
C GLY A 143 -43.60 -24.06 14.10
N SER A 144 -42.51 -23.30 14.23
CA SER A 144 -41.65 -22.97 13.12
C SER A 144 -40.44 -23.90 13.09
N LEU A 145 -40.19 -24.58 11.95
CA LEU A 145 -39.00 -25.36 11.72
C LEU A 145 -38.05 -24.55 10.81
N SER A 146 -36.88 -24.20 11.33
CA SER A 146 -35.84 -23.54 10.53
C SER A 146 -34.92 -24.62 9.96
N ILE A 147 -34.92 -24.76 8.64
CA ILE A 147 -34.02 -25.67 7.92
C ILE A 147 -32.90 -24.82 7.35
N PRO A 148 -31.61 -25.04 7.71
CA PRO A 148 -30.49 -24.39 7.04
C PRO A 148 -30.41 -24.93 5.61
N LEU A 149 -30.74 -24.10 4.63
CA LEU A 149 -30.46 -24.38 3.23
C LEU A 149 -29.01 -23.99 2.97
N SER A 150 -28.16 -25.01 2.76
CA SER A 150 -26.77 -24.86 2.36
C SER A 150 -26.71 -24.46 0.88
N ALA A 151 -27.18 -23.30 0.52
CA ALA A 151 -26.79 -22.63 -0.70
C ALA A 151 -25.58 -21.77 -0.34
N SER A 152 -24.38 -22.28 -0.59
CA SER A 152 -23.13 -21.55 -0.40
C SER A 152 -22.95 -20.56 -1.57
N ASP A 153 -23.66 -19.44 -1.51
CA ASP A 153 -23.31 -18.26 -2.28
C ASP A 153 -22.12 -17.56 -1.59
N ASP A 154 -20.94 -18.16 -1.71
CA ASP A 154 -19.72 -17.57 -1.21
C ASP A 154 -19.38 -16.37 -2.08
N SER A 155 -19.55 -15.16 -1.56
CA SER A 155 -19.21 -13.92 -2.24
C SER A 155 -17.96 -13.28 -1.64
N LEU A 156 -17.00 -12.89 -2.50
CA LEU A 156 -15.85 -12.09 -2.10
C LEU A 156 -16.30 -10.64 -1.88
N VAL A 157 -16.18 -10.17 -0.65
CA VAL A 157 -16.54 -8.80 -0.27
C VAL A 157 -15.25 -8.04 0.07
N LYS A 158 -15.09 -6.84 -0.53
CA LYS A 158 -13.99 -5.93 -0.20
C LYS A 158 -14.17 -5.43 1.24
N VAL A 159 -13.23 -5.76 2.10
CA VAL A 159 -13.26 -5.42 3.54
C VAL A 159 -12.29 -4.30 3.92
N GLY A 160 -11.39 -3.94 3.03
CA GLY A 160 -10.43 -2.85 3.25
C GLY A 160 -9.70 -2.45 1.98
N SER A 161 -9.21 -1.22 1.99
CA SER A 161 -8.36 -0.65 0.94
C SER A 161 -7.35 0.27 1.59
N MET A 162 -6.10 0.18 1.20
CA MET A 162 -5.04 1.06 1.69
C MET A 162 -4.00 1.30 0.61
N THR A 163 -3.49 2.52 0.54
CA THR A 163 -2.32 2.82 -0.28
C THR A 163 -1.08 2.25 0.41
N ILE A 164 -0.23 1.56 -0.34
CA ILE A 164 1.05 1.08 0.17
C ILE A 164 1.92 2.31 0.46
N PRO A 165 2.46 2.47 1.68
CA PRO A 165 3.22 3.67 2.05
C PRO A 165 4.52 3.79 1.24
N ALA A 166 5.01 5.01 1.09
CA ALA A 166 6.29 5.32 0.46
C ALA A 166 7.45 4.56 1.14
N GLY A 167 8.47 4.22 0.36
CA GLY A 167 9.66 3.53 0.86
C GLY A 167 10.18 2.44 -0.08
N SER A 168 10.89 1.48 0.48
CA SER A 168 11.63 0.44 -0.27
C SER A 168 10.80 -0.36 -1.29
N PHE A 169 9.47 -0.40 -1.12
CA PHE A 169 8.58 -1.04 -2.08
C PHE A 169 8.62 -0.31 -3.44
N TYR A 170 8.47 1.01 -3.42
CA TYR A 170 8.54 1.85 -4.62
C TYR A 170 9.97 1.95 -5.16
N ASP A 171 10.98 1.99 -4.27
CA ASP A 171 12.39 2.03 -4.70
C ASP A 171 12.76 0.82 -5.54
N ARG A 172 12.31 -0.38 -5.15
CA ARG A 172 12.53 -1.60 -5.94
C ARG A 172 11.81 -1.55 -7.28
N PHE A 173 10.59 -1.02 -7.31
CA PHE A 173 9.85 -0.83 -8.55
C PHE A 173 10.57 0.16 -9.48
N PHE A 174 10.96 1.32 -8.98
CA PHE A 174 11.66 2.33 -9.76
C PHE A 174 13.02 1.86 -10.26
N ALA A 175 13.76 1.09 -9.46
CA ALA A 175 15.01 0.47 -9.90
C ALA A 175 14.79 -0.48 -11.09
N LEU A 176 13.70 -1.24 -11.07
CA LEU A 176 13.33 -2.14 -12.17
C LEU A 176 12.92 -1.36 -13.42
N VAL A 177 12.13 -0.28 -13.26
CA VAL A 177 11.79 0.63 -14.38
C VAL A 177 13.05 1.23 -14.99
N GLN A 178 13.98 1.72 -14.17
CA GLN A 178 15.25 2.28 -14.63
C GLN A 178 16.06 1.28 -15.46
N ARG A 179 16.07 0.01 -15.08
CA ARG A 179 16.72 -1.05 -15.85
C ARG A 179 16.09 -1.19 -17.25
N TYR A 180 14.75 -1.20 -17.33
CA TYR A 180 14.05 -1.30 -18.62
C TYR A 180 14.18 -0.02 -19.47
N VAL A 181 14.20 1.17 -18.86
CA VAL A 181 14.45 2.44 -19.56
C VAL A 181 15.84 2.37 -20.22
N ARG A 182 16.89 2.04 -19.46
CA ARG A 182 18.26 1.92 -19.99
C ARG A 182 18.34 0.91 -21.13
N SER A 183 17.75 -0.27 -20.95
CA SER A 183 17.74 -1.29 -21.99
C SER A 183 17.11 -0.80 -23.30
N ARG A 184 16.09 0.04 -23.22
CA ARG A 184 15.41 0.60 -24.39
C ARG A 184 16.18 1.75 -25.04
N VAL A 185 16.70 2.67 -24.23
CA VAL A 185 17.47 3.82 -24.72
C VAL A 185 18.77 3.36 -25.41
N CYS A 186 19.46 2.39 -24.84
CA CYS A 186 20.72 1.90 -25.41
C CYS A 186 20.56 0.72 -26.39
N GLY A 187 19.34 0.21 -26.59
CA GLY A 187 19.10 -0.93 -27.48
C GLY A 187 19.61 -2.28 -26.96
N GLY A 188 19.75 -2.43 -25.64
CA GLY A 188 20.15 -3.66 -24.94
C GLY A 188 21.13 -3.41 -23.79
N GLU A 189 21.11 -4.29 -22.79
CA GLU A 189 21.90 -4.15 -21.55
C GLU A 189 23.43 -4.16 -21.84
N GLU A 190 23.88 -4.99 -22.78
CA GLU A 190 25.28 -5.05 -23.19
C GLU A 190 25.78 -3.76 -23.90
N ARG A 191 24.90 -3.15 -24.71
CA ARG A 191 25.24 -1.87 -25.37
C ARG A 191 25.28 -0.73 -24.38
N CYS A 192 24.38 -0.70 -23.38
CA CYS A 192 24.43 0.29 -22.30
C CYS A 192 25.75 0.20 -21.55
N ALA A 193 26.18 -1.00 -21.14
CA ALA A 193 27.41 -1.21 -20.44
C ALA A 193 28.63 -0.77 -21.29
N ALA A 194 28.62 -1.06 -22.59
CA ALA A 194 29.67 -0.64 -23.52
C ALA A 194 29.71 0.89 -23.69
N THR A 195 28.54 1.54 -23.77
CA THR A 195 28.45 3.00 -23.91
C THR A 195 28.91 3.72 -22.64
N GLU A 196 28.48 3.21 -21.45
CA GLU A 196 28.93 3.74 -20.17
C GLU A 196 30.45 3.57 -19.97
N ALA A 197 30.99 2.40 -20.31
CA ALA A 197 32.43 2.15 -20.25
C ALA A 197 33.24 3.09 -21.19
N ALA A 198 32.74 3.31 -22.40
CA ALA A 198 33.35 4.24 -23.36
C ALA A 198 33.26 5.70 -22.86
N ALA A 199 32.16 6.11 -22.26
CA ALA A 199 32.01 7.45 -21.68
C ALA A 199 32.94 7.68 -20.47
N VAL A 200 33.09 6.69 -19.59
CA VAL A 200 34.03 6.75 -18.46
C VAL A 200 35.46 6.86 -18.94
N GLU A 201 35.87 6.09 -19.97
CA GLU A 201 37.20 6.14 -20.52
C GLU A 201 37.47 7.48 -21.23
N ALA A 202 36.49 8.01 -21.97
CA ALA A 202 36.61 9.35 -22.57
C ALA A 202 36.79 10.45 -21.52
N ALA A 203 35.98 10.41 -20.43
CA ALA A 203 36.14 11.36 -19.33
C ALA A 203 37.50 11.26 -18.64
N ARG A 204 38.03 10.05 -18.48
CA ARG A 204 39.37 9.80 -17.93
C ARG A 204 40.49 10.38 -18.82
N ILE A 205 40.35 10.21 -20.13
CA ILE A 205 41.31 10.78 -21.11
C ILE A 205 41.26 12.31 -21.05
N GLU A 206 40.09 12.91 -21.02
CA GLU A 206 39.93 14.37 -20.91
C GLU A 206 40.51 14.92 -19.59
N ALA A 207 40.28 14.25 -18.47
CA ALA A 207 40.84 14.62 -17.16
C ALA A 207 42.39 14.51 -17.17
N ALA A 208 42.96 13.46 -17.78
CA ALA A 208 44.40 13.31 -17.91
C ALA A 208 45.00 14.42 -18.78
N LYS A 209 44.33 14.78 -19.89
CA LYS A 209 44.74 15.88 -20.77
C LYS A 209 44.73 17.24 -20.07
N ALA A 210 43.69 17.49 -19.29
CA ALA A 210 43.56 18.71 -18.48
C ALA A 210 44.67 18.80 -17.42
N ALA A 211 44.98 17.68 -16.74
CA ALA A 211 46.05 17.61 -15.75
C ALA A 211 47.44 17.86 -16.38
N ALA A 212 47.69 17.28 -17.58
CA ALA A 212 48.95 17.50 -18.32
C ALA A 212 49.10 18.96 -18.77
N ALA A 213 48.00 19.60 -19.23
CA ALA A 213 47.98 21.01 -19.59
C ALA A 213 48.28 21.93 -18.40
N ALA A 214 47.69 21.61 -17.24
CA ALA A 214 47.94 22.35 -15.97
C ALA A 214 49.41 22.22 -15.50
N ALA A 215 50.00 21.02 -15.62
CA ALA A 215 51.40 20.79 -15.28
C ALA A 215 52.40 21.54 -16.22
N ALA A 216 52.02 21.71 -17.49
CA ALA A 216 52.82 22.45 -18.46
C ALA A 216 52.72 23.99 -18.31
N ALA A 217 51.69 24.48 -17.60
CA ALA A 217 51.44 25.91 -17.36
C ALA A 217 52.09 26.44 -16.07
N THR A 218 52.74 25.58 -15.27
CA THR A 218 53.45 26.00 -14.03
C THR A 218 54.92 26.31 -14.38
N PRO A 219 55.38 27.58 -14.23
CA PRO A 219 56.74 28.00 -14.57
C PRO A 219 57.80 27.49 -13.59
#